data_c31443d6a15326280b8b9366c6eb661a
#
_entry.id   c31443d6a15326280b8b9366c6eb661a
#
_cell.length_a   1.000
_cell.length_b   1.000
_cell.length_c   1.000
_cell.angle_alpha   90.00
_cell.angle_beta   90.00
_cell.angle_gamma   90.00
#
_symmetry.space_group_name_H-M   'P 1'
#
loop_
_entity.id
_entity.type
_entity.pdbx_description
1 polymer ?
#
loop_
_entity_poly.entity_id
_entity_poly.type
_entity_poly.pdbx_seq_one_letter_code
_entity_poly.pdbx_strand_id
1 'polypeptide(L)'
;TFAFSVMGDGKVENQDTFHVFCDGNVLLVVVADGLGSAAFSKEGSTKIVNVATDVLVKTSDYEKVPIEILKQWKKGLDGDINQYDTTIKFIKITDEEVVYGGVGDGWIAFLSNGGLISLTADNTFSNQTDSILSFNLKDKFTIIRCNIETISSGLISTDGFSEDMDKPNGGAMLMDIENALSKGEESFLKEMSDTLENWPVETKKDDKTVVFLKIRKER
;
A
#
# COMPACT_ATOMS: atom_id res chain seq x y z
N THR A 1 -10.60 7.58 -5.51
CA THR A 1 -9.22 7.35 -5.05
C THR A 1 -8.43 8.64 -5.13
N PHE A 2 -7.48 8.82 -4.24
CA PHE A 2 -6.57 9.92 -4.19
C PHE A 2 -5.19 9.40 -3.75
N ALA A 3 -4.13 9.74 -4.48
CA ALA A 3 -2.80 9.16 -4.26
C ALA A 3 -1.72 10.23 -4.18
N PHE A 4 -0.77 10.03 -3.30
CA PHE A 4 0.45 10.82 -3.18
C PHE A 4 1.66 9.90 -3.15
N SER A 5 2.75 10.36 -3.76
CA SER A 5 4.05 9.73 -3.63
C SER A 5 5.11 10.82 -3.71
N VAL A 6 5.86 11.00 -2.65
CA VAL A 6 6.93 12.00 -2.55
C VAL A 6 8.24 11.35 -2.17
N MET A 7 9.31 11.82 -2.75
CA MET A 7 10.67 11.33 -2.50
C MET A 7 11.21 11.85 -1.17
N GLY A 8 11.89 11.00 -0.44
CA GLY A 8 12.61 11.37 0.78
C GLY A 8 13.76 12.32 0.53
N ASP A 9 14.08 13.15 1.53
CA ASP A 9 15.17 14.12 1.42
C ASP A 9 16.54 13.41 1.34
N GLY A 10 17.32 13.81 0.33
CA GLY A 10 18.65 13.26 0.09
C GLY A 10 18.69 11.96 -0.71
N LYS A 11 17.53 11.39 -1.05
CA LYS A 11 17.45 10.25 -1.98
C LYS A 11 17.71 10.71 -3.42
N VAL A 12 18.20 9.81 -4.25
CA VAL A 12 18.47 10.05 -5.68
C VAL A 12 17.23 9.80 -6.53
N GLU A 13 16.41 8.87 -6.07
CA GLU A 13 15.16 8.46 -6.71
C GLU A 13 14.15 8.03 -5.65
N ASN A 14 12.87 8.14 -5.97
CA ASN A 14 11.78 7.60 -5.15
C ASN A 14 11.68 6.09 -5.39
N GLN A 15 12.01 5.27 -4.39
CA GLN A 15 12.00 3.82 -4.45
C GLN A 15 10.60 3.22 -4.24
N ASP A 16 9.66 4.05 -3.76
CA ASP A 16 8.25 3.68 -3.68
C ASP A 16 7.60 3.63 -5.06
N THR A 17 6.63 2.74 -5.20
CA THR A 17 5.77 2.66 -6.39
C THR A 17 4.35 2.31 -5.98
N PHE A 18 3.37 2.86 -6.67
CA PHE A 18 1.98 2.45 -6.55
C PHE A 18 1.31 2.28 -7.91
N HIS A 19 0.25 1.50 -7.94
CA HIS A 19 -0.64 1.35 -9.10
C HIS A 19 -2.09 1.31 -8.65
N VAL A 20 -2.95 2.01 -9.37
CA VAL A 20 -4.40 1.97 -9.21
C VAL A 20 -5.01 1.44 -10.50
N PHE A 21 -5.64 0.28 -10.42
CA PHE A 21 -6.37 -0.34 -11.52
C PHE A 21 -7.87 -0.28 -11.25
N CYS A 22 -8.67 0.08 -12.26
CA CYS A 22 -10.12 0.10 -12.18
C CYS A 22 -10.71 -0.27 -13.54
N ASP A 23 -11.56 -1.30 -13.59
CA ASP A 23 -12.26 -1.73 -14.81
C ASP A 23 -13.80 -1.66 -14.70
N GLY A 24 -14.30 -1.00 -13.65
CA GLY A 24 -15.73 -0.88 -13.35
C GLY A 24 -16.25 -1.95 -12.40
N ASN A 25 -15.69 -3.15 -12.34
CA ASN A 25 -16.10 -4.23 -11.44
C ASN A 25 -15.07 -4.44 -10.31
N VAL A 26 -13.82 -4.08 -10.57
CA VAL A 26 -12.71 -4.24 -9.64
C VAL A 26 -11.96 -2.93 -9.51
N LEU A 27 -11.80 -2.46 -8.28
CA LEU A 27 -10.81 -1.46 -7.92
C LEU A 27 -9.67 -2.19 -7.21
N LEU A 28 -8.47 -2.07 -7.73
CA LEU A 28 -7.27 -2.64 -7.12
C LEU A 28 -6.23 -1.55 -6.93
N VAL A 29 -5.73 -1.44 -5.71
CA VAL A 29 -4.59 -0.59 -5.38
C VAL A 29 -3.46 -1.47 -4.87
N VAL A 30 -2.28 -1.26 -5.42
CA VAL A 30 -1.04 -1.92 -5.00
C VAL A 30 -0.02 -0.83 -4.68
N VAL A 31 0.66 -0.96 -3.54
CA VAL A 31 1.82 -0.13 -3.19
C VAL A 31 3.00 -1.03 -2.86
N ALA A 32 4.20 -0.57 -3.14
CA ALA A 32 5.44 -1.27 -2.85
C ALA A 32 6.52 -0.26 -2.49
N ASP A 33 7.32 -0.60 -1.50
CA ASP A 33 8.52 0.11 -1.11
C ASP A 33 9.74 -0.74 -1.45
N GLY A 34 10.67 -0.18 -2.19
CA GLY A 34 11.92 -0.83 -2.56
C GLY A 34 12.94 -0.75 -1.44
N LEU A 35 13.43 -1.91 -0.94
CA LEU A 35 14.37 -1.93 0.18
C LEU A 35 15.61 -1.08 -0.09
N GLY A 36 15.90 -0.13 0.78
CA GLY A 36 17.05 0.79 0.64
C GLY A 36 18.43 0.12 0.63
N SER A 37 18.52 -1.16 1.03
CA SER A 37 19.72 -1.99 0.92
C SER A 37 19.92 -2.62 -0.47
N ALA A 38 18.90 -2.59 -1.34
CA ALA A 38 18.90 -3.19 -2.65
C ALA A 38 19.24 -2.15 -3.73
N ALA A 39 20.23 -2.43 -4.58
CA ALA A 39 20.75 -1.46 -5.55
C ALA A 39 19.74 -1.09 -6.66
N PHE A 40 18.83 -2.00 -6.98
CA PHE A 40 17.79 -1.85 -8.02
C PHE A 40 16.37 -1.92 -7.41
N SER A 41 16.22 -1.43 -6.18
CA SER A 41 14.96 -1.50 -5.43
C SER A 41 13.81 -0.77 -6.13
N LYS A 42 14.07 0.35 -6.79
CA LYS A 42 13.08 1.06 -7.61
C LYS A 42 12.56 0.21 -8.76
N GLU A 43 13.43 -0.51 -9.44
CA GLU A 43 13.03 -1.45 -10.50
C GLU A 43 12.22 -2.61 -9.92
N GLY A 44 12.65 -3.11 -8.76
CA GLY A 44 11.96 -4.15 -8.01
C GLY A 44 10.54 -3.75 -7.62
N SER A 45 10.36 -2.58 -7.00
CA SER A 45 9.06 -2.04 -6.59
C SER A 45 8.17 -1.74 -7.80
N THR A 46 8.71 -1.18 -8.86
CA THR A 46 7.96 -0.93 -10.10
C THR A 46 7.46 -2.22 -10.73
N LYS A 47 8.31 -3.23 -10.77
CA LYS A 47 7.94 -4.53 -11.34
C LYS A 47 6.92 -5.27 -10.50
N ILE A 48 7.06 -5.23 -9.15
CA ILE A 48 6.14 -5.98 -8.29
C ILE A 48 4.72 -5.44 -8.35
N VAL A 49 4.51 -4.12 -8.42
CA VAL A 49 3.16 -3.55 -8.52
C VAL A 49 2.47 -3.95 -9.82
N ASN A 50 3.19 -4.02 -10.93
CA ASN A 50 2.64 -4.46 -12.21
C ASN A 50 2.28 -5.96 -12.18
N VAL A 51 3.20 -6.80 -11.71
CA VAL A 51 2.99 -8.25 -11.59
C VAL A 51 1.84 -8.55 -10.63
N ALA A 52 1.81 -7.90 -9.48
CA ALA A 52 0.74 -8.10 -8.51
C ALA A 52 -0.62 -7.68 -9.05
N THR A 53 -0.68 -6.58 -9.79
CA THR A 53 -1.91 -6.15 -10.46
C THR A 53 -2.41 -7.23 -11.42
N ASP A 54 -1.53 -7.76 -12.27
CA ASP A 54 -1.87 -8.81 -13.23
C ASP A 54 -2.35 -10.11 -12.57
N VAL A 55 -1.75 -10.49 -11.45
CA VAL A 55 -2.12 -11.68 -10.68
C VAL A 55 -3.44 -11.47 -9.95
N LEU A 56 -3.56 -10.36 -9.19
CA LEU A 56 -4.70 -10.09 -8.32
C LEU A 56 -5.99 -9.81 -9.10
N VAL A 57 -5.93 -9.17 -10.26
CA VAL A 57 -7.11 -8.94 -11.11
C VAL A 57 -7.71 -10.27 -11.57
N LYS A 58 -6.88 -11.26 -11.91
CA LYS A 58 -7.29 -12.52 -12.52
C LYS A 58 -7.62 -13.63 -11.52
N THR A 59 -7.19 -13.48 -10.25
CA THR A 59 -7.30 -14.58 -9.28
C THR A 59 -8.57 -14.51 -8.46
N SER A 60 -9.10 -15.72 -8.16
CA SER A 60 -10.04 -15.99 -7.07
C SER A 60 -9.44 -16.88 -5.98
N ASP A 61 -8.25 -17.46 -6.23
CA ASP A 61 -7.52 -18.34 -5.31
C ASP A 61 -6.38 -17.57 -4.63
N TYR A 62 -6.70 -16.95 -3.50
CA TYR A 62 -5.75 -16.11 -2.78
C TYR A 62 -4.63 -16.87 -2.07
N GLU A 63 -4.78 -18.18 -1.83
CA GLU A 63 -3.71 -18.99 -1.19
C GLU A 63 -2.46 -19.10 -2.07
N LYS A 64 -2.64 -19.00 -3.39
CA LYS A 64 -1.54 -19.07 -4.36
C LYS A 64 -0.91 -17.72 -4.68
N VAL A 65 -1.57 -16.62 -4.32
CA VAL A 65 -1.15 -15.26 -4.69
C VAL A 65 0.31 -14.97 -4.32
N PRO A 66 0.80 -15.22 -3.09
CA PRO A 66 2.17 -14.87 -2.73
C PRO A 66 3.22 -15.56 -3.61
N ILE A 67 3.02 -16.84 -3.89
CA ILE A 67 3.96 -17.62 -4.69
C ILE A 67 3.88 -17.28 -6.17
N GLU A 68 2.68 -17.01 -6.69
CA GLU A 68 2.52 -16.65 -8.10
C GLU A 68 3.11 -15.24 -8.37
N ILE A 69 2.90 -14.28 -7.47
CA ILE A 69 3.55 -12.96 -7.54
C ILE A 69 5.07 -13.13 -7.54
N LEU A 70 5.64 -13.84 -6.55
CA LEU A 70 7.08 -14.07 -6.46
C LEU A 70 7.64 -14.72 -7.72
N LYS A 71 6.97 -15.75 -8.22
CA LYS A 71 7.39 -16.49 -9.43
C LYS A 71 7.39 -15.60 -10.68
N GLN A 72 6.35 -14.78 -10.85
CA GLN A 72 6.26 -13.89 -12.01
C GLN A 72 7.21 -12.70 -11.88
N TRP A 73 7.36 -12.15 -10.68
CA TRP A 73 8.26 -11.05 -10.41
C TRP A 73 9.73 -11.40 -10.70
N LYS A 74 10.17 -12.62 -10.34
CA LYS A 74 11.53 -13.09 -10.64
C LYS A 74 11.85 -13.22 -12.13
N LYS A 75 10.84 -13.39 -12.98
CA LYS A 75 11.06 -13.52 -14.43
C LYS A 75 11.60 -12.22 -15.02
N GLY A 76 12.75 -12.29 -15.69
CA GLY A 76 13.36 -11.16 -16.37
C GLY A 76 13.99 -10.12 -15.45
N LEU A 77 14.30 -10.49 -14.18
CA LEU A 77 15.29 -9.80 -13.37
C LEU A 77 16.65 -10.42 -13.68
N ASP A 78 17.64 -9.56 -13.91
CA ASP A 78 18.98 -10.00 -14.28
C ASP A 78 19.92 -9.98 -13.07
N GLY A 79 20.80 -10.98 -12.97
CA GLY A 79 21.80 -11.06 -11.92
C GLY A 79 21.25 -11.49 -10.56
N ASP A 80 21.71 -10.82 -9.49
CA ASP A 80 21.32 -11.15 -8.11
C ASP A 80 19.97 -10.54 -7.76
N ILE A 81 18.94 -11.38 -7.61
CA ILE A 81 17.57 -10.97 -7.31
C ILE A 81 17.43 -10.20 -5.98
N ASN A 82 18.37 -10.39 -5.03
CA ASN A 82 18.34 -9.66 -3.77
C ASN A 82 18.56 -8.16 -3.97
N GLN A 83 19.13 -7.75 -5.10
CA GLN A 83 19.32 -6.34 -5.46
C GLN A 83 18.02 -5.63 -5.89
N TYR A 84 16.91 -6.37 -6.02
CA TYR A 84 15.59 -5.85 -6.43
C TYR A 84 14.56 -5.96 -5.30
N ASP A 85 14.97 -6.35 -4.10
CA ASP A 85 14.04 -6.68 -3.02
C ASP A 85 13.12 -5.52 -2.64
N THR A 86 11.86 -5.85 -2.32
CA THR A 86 10.79 -4.89 -2.12
C THR A 86 9.68 -5.45 -1.23
N THR A 87 8.97 -4.57 -0.55
CA THR A 87 7.69 -4.87 0.10
C THR A 87 6.56 -4.90 -0.92
N ILE A 88 5.38 -5.31 -0.50
CA ILE A 88 4.14 -5.18 -1.26
C ILE A 88 2.93 -5.19 -0.35
N LYS A 89 2.01 -4.24 -0.57
CA LYS A 89 0.67 -4.21 0.02
C LYS A 89 -0.37 -4.02 -1.08
N PHE A 90 -1.58 -4.54 -0.86
CA PHE A 90 -2.67 -4.35 -1.80
C PHE A 90 -4.04 -4.24 -1.12
N ILE A 91 -4.97 -3.58 -1.81
CA ILE A 91 -6.41 -3.57 -1.53
C ILE A 91 -7.12 -3.86 -2.84
N LYS A 92 -7.91 -4.93 -2.90
CA LYS A 92 -8.81 -5.26 -4.00
C LYS A 92 -10.25 -5.14 -3.52
N ILE A 93 -11.04 -4.35 -4.23
CA ILE A 93 -12.44 -4.10 -3.95
C ILE A 93 -13.26 -4.60 -5.14
N THR A 94 -14.27 -5.39 -4.84
CA THR A 94 -15.32 -5.84 -5.78
C THR A 94 -16.69 -5.44 -5.23
N ASP A 95 -17.76 -5.75 -5.94
CA ASP A 95 -19.13 -5.49 -5.47
C ASP A 95 -19.50 -6.29 -4.22
N GLU A 96 -18.78 -7.38 -3.93
CA GLU A 96 -19.10 -8.31 -2.85
C GLU A 96 -18.17 -8.16 -1.64
N GLU A 97 -16.88 -7.92 -1.88
CA GLU A 97 -15.86 -8.01 -0.83
C GLU A 97 -14.69 -7.03 -1.02
N VAL A 98 -14.02 -6.79 0.08
CA VAL A 98 -12.68 -6.19 0.13
C VAL A 98 -11.68 -7.25 0.54
N VAL A 99 -10.66 -7.46 -0.31
CA VAL A 99 -9.51 -8.34 -0.03
C VAL A 99 -8.28 -7.48 0.07
N TYR A 100 -7.53 -7.61 1.15
CA TYR A 100 -6.36 -6.79 1.38
C TYR A 100 -5.26 -7.55 2.12
N GLY A 101 -4.05 -7.08 1.98
CA GLY A 101 -2.89 -7.69 2.62
C GLY A 101 -1.58 -7.38 1.95
N GLY A 102 -0.61 -8.30 2.09
CA GLY A 102 0.73 -8.18 1.55
C GLY A 102 1.81 -8.58 2.54
N VAL A 103 3.05 -8.24 2.23
CA VAL A 103 4.24 -8.42 3.07
C VAL A 103 4.99 -7.09 3.19
N GLY A 104 5.59 -6.83 4.34
CA GLY A 104 6.28 -5.57 4.64
C GLY A 104 5.61 -4.76 5.74
N ASP A 105 6.15 -3.59 6.06
CA ASP A 105 5.82 -2.74 7.19
C ASP A 105 4.86 -1.58 6.89
N GLY A 106 4.46 -1.40 5.64
CA GLY A 106 3.42 -0.45 5.26
C GLY A 106 2.10 -0.66 6.00
N TRP A 107 1.20 0.29 5.88
CA TRP A 107 -0.06 0.34 6.61
C TRP A 107 -1.27 0.23 5.68
N ILE A 108 -2.25 -0.60 6.07
CA ILE A 108 -3.60 -0.62 5.50
C ILE A 108 -4.59 -0.33 6.62
N ALA A 109 -5.49 0.63 6.40
CA ALA A 109 -6.54 0.94 7.35
C ALA A 109 -7.87 1.20 6.64
N PHE A 110 -8.96 0.86 7.32
CA PHE A 110 -10.32 1.11 6.86
C PHE A 110 -11.16 1.71 7.96
N LEU A 111 -12.00 2.67 7.60
CA LEU A 111 -13.09 3.11 8.43
C LEU A 111 -14.30 2.20 8.18
N SER A 112 -14.77 1.57 9.25
CA SER A 112 -15.92 0.68 9.22
C SER A 112 -17.01 1.14 10.19
N ASN A 113 -18.21 0.54 10.07
CA ASN A 113 -19.31 0.80 11.00
C ASN A 113 -18.95 0.46 12.47
N GLY A 114 -17.95 -0.41 12.67
CA GLY A 114 -17.47 -0.84 14.00
C GLY A 114 -16.25 -0.08 14.50
N GLY A 115 -15.75 0.90 13.73
CA GLY A 115 -14.53 1.65 14.04
C GLY A 115 -13.40 1.43 13.03
N LEU A 116 -12.18 1.71 13.45
CA LEU A 116 -10.98 1.55 12.62
C LEU A 116 -10.58 0.06 12.53
N ILE A 117 -10.46 -0.44 11.30
CA ILE A 117 -9.76 -1.70 11.00
C ILE A 117 -8.36 -1.33 10.55
N SER A 118 -7.33 -1.93 11.14
CA SER A 118 -5.94 -1.62 10.83
C SER A 118 -5.12 -2.88 10.65
N LEU A 119 -4.33 -2.95 9.59
CA LEU A 119 -3.31 -3.97 9.34
C LEU A 119 -1.95 -3.28 9.28
N THR A 120 -1.15 -3.52 10.30
CA THR A 120 0.26 -3.16 10.37
C THR A 120 1.09 -4.43 10.45
N ALA A 121 2.37 -4.37 10.10
CA ALA A 121 3.27 -5.47 10.39
C ALA A 121 3.49 -5.59 11.90
N ASP A 122 3.45 -6.80 12.43
CA ASP A 122 3.91 -7.11 13.79
C ASP A 122 5.45 -7.15 13.79
N ASN A 123 6.08 -5.98 13.81
CA ASN A 123 7.54 -5.89 13.90
C ASN A 123 7.99 -6.18 15.33
N THR A 124 8.24 -7.44 15.63
CA THR A 124 8.85 -7.87 16.90
C THR A 124 10.33 -7.48 17.03
N PHE A 125 10.98 -7.16 15.89
CA PHE A 125 12.36 -6.66 15.83
C PHE A 125 12.42 -5.42 14.95
N SER A 126 12.79 -4.30 15.52
CA SER A 126 12.71 -2.95 14.92
C SER A 126 13.60 -2.67 13.70
N ASN A 127 14.39 -3.63 13.22
CA ASN A 127 15.38 -3.41 12.17
C ASN A 127 15.31 -4.44 11.02
N GLN A 128 14.24 -5.22 10.91
CA GLN A 128 14.12 -6.19 9.83
C GLN A 128 12.71 -6.16 9.25
N THR A 129 12.60 -5.62 8.05
CA THR A 129 11.36 -5.62 7.26
C THR A 129 11.22 -6.94 6.51
N ASP A 130 10.07 -7.59 6.64
CA ASP A 130 9.70 -8.70 5.77
C ASP A 130 9.43 -8.19 4.36
N SER A 131 9.90 -8.91 3.35
CA SER A 131 9.84 -8.55 1.94
C SER A 131 9.35 -9.70 1.07
N ILE A 132 9.26 -9.47 -0.24
CA ILE A 132 8.89 -10.52 -1.21
C ILE A 132 9.91 -11.67 -1.26
N LEU A 133 11.14 -11.45 -0.81
CA LEU A 133 12.19 -12.47 -0.72
C LEU A 133 12.32 -13.10 0.68
N SER A 134 11.50 -12.73 1.64
CA SER A 134 11.54 -13.29 2.99
C SER A 134 11.41 -14.82 2.98
N PHE A 135 12.19 -15.45 3.86
CA PHE A 135 12.07 -16.89 4.10
C PHE A 135 10.64 -17.22 4.60
N ASN A 136 10.04 -18.30 4.09
CA ASN A 136 8.64 -18.65 4.34
C ASN A 136 7.64 -17.54 3.97
N LEU A 137 7.78 -16.95 2.79
CA LEU A 137 6.92 -15.88 2.30
C LEU A 137 5.42 -16.15 2.54
N LYS A 138 4.94 -17.40 2.41
CA LYS A 138 3.53 -17.73 2.65
C LYS A 138 3.07 -17.41 4.06
N ASP A 139 3.94 -17.59 5.05
CA ASP A 139 3.62 -17.35 6.46
C ASP A 139 3.69 -15.86 6.81
N LYS A 140 4.45 -15.10 6.02
CA LYS A 140 4.66 -13.65 6.18
C LYS A 140 3.67 -12.80 5.37
N PHE A 141 3.13 -13.36 4.31
CA PHE A 141 2.19 -12.67 3.42
C PHE A 141 0.78 -12.79 3.97
N THR A 142 0.28 -11.71 4.52
CA THR A 142 -1.08 -11.66 5.07
C THR A 142 -2.11 -11.44 3.97
N ILE A 143 -3.24 -12.15 4.03
CA ILE A 143 -4.41 -11.90 3.19
C ILE A 143 -5.67 -11.98 4.06
N ILE A 144 -6.45 -10.90 4.05
CA ILE A 144 -7.68 -10.75 4.83
C ILE A 144 -8.82 -10.43 3.86
N ARG A 145 -10.00 -10.96 4.17
CA ARG A 145 -11.23 -10.69 3.42
C ARG A 145 -12.29 -10.13 4.36
N CYS A 146 -13.01 -9.13 3.92
CA CYS A 146 -14.15 -8.59 4.66
C CYS A 146 -15.27 -8.17 3.71
N ASN A 147 -16.48 -8.04 4.26
CA ASN A 147 -17.63 -7.60 3.50
C ASN A 147 -17.53 -6.11 3.19
N ILE A 148 -17.71 -5.73 1.93
CA ILE A 148 -17.67 -4.34 1.47
C ILE A 148 -18.69 -3.45 2.16
N GLU A 149 -19.86 -3.99 2.55
CA GLU A 149 -20.92 -3.21 3.19
C GLU A 149 -20.51 -2.59 4.53
N THR A 150 -19.47 -3.14 5.16
CA THR A 150 -18.99 -2.65 6.45
C THR A 150 -17.98 -1.51 6.32
N ILE A 151 -17.43 -1.27 5.13
CA ILE A 151 -16.34 -0.32 4.87
C ILE A 151 -16.90 0.94 4.19
N SER A 152 -16.45 2.13 4.59
CA SER A 152 -16.81 3.41 3.95
C SER A 152 -15.61 4.08 3.25
N SER A 153 -14.45 3.98 3.85
CA SER A 153 -13.21 4.55 3.32
C SER A 153 -12.00 3.76 3.79
N GLY A 154 -10.85 3.98 3.17
CA GLY A 154 -9.61 3.32 3.55
C GLY A 154 -8.37 4.05 3.06
N LEU A 155 -7.23 3.56 3.51
CA LEU A 155 -5.92 3.94 3.02
C LEU A 155 -5.01 2.73 2.90
N ILE A 156 -4.01 2.87 2.05
CA ILE A 156 -2.87 1.98 1.93
C ILE A 156 -1.61 2.82 1.74
N SER A 157 -0.55 2.50 2.47
CA SER A 157 0.68 3.29 2.41
C SER A 157 1.94 2.44 2.60
N THR A 158 3.07 2.99 2.20
CA THR A 158 4.41 2.54 2.59
C THR A 158 4.73 2.98 4.03
N ASP A 159 5.82 2.47 4.60
CA ASP A 159 6.25 2.76 5.97
C ASP A 159 6.63 4.22 6.17
N GLY A 160 7.32 4.85 5.21
CA GLY A 160 7.72 6.25 5.31
C GLY A 160 6.55 7.22 5.51
N PHE A 161 5.32 6.86 5.10
CA PHE A 161 4.11 7.58 5.50
C PHE A 161 3.61 7.11 6.87
N SER A 162 3.55 5.80 7.07
CA SER A 162 2.85 5.22 8.23
C SER A 162 3.63 5.30 9.53
N GLU A 163 4.94 5.44 9.51
CA GLU A 163 5.77 5.59 10.72
C GLU A 163 5.52 6.92 11.43
N ASP A 164 5.20 7.96 10.67
CA ASP A 164 4.90 9.29 11.21
C ASP A 164 3.44 9.45 11.67
N MET A 165 2.59 8.43 11.44
CA MET A 165 1.17 8.50 11.76
C MET A 165 0.86 7.94 13.14
N ASP A 166 0.00 8.63 13.87
CA ASP A 166 -0.65 8.09 15.06
C ASP A 166 -1.72 7.07 14.65
N LYS A 167 -1.27 5.84 14.36
CA LYS A 167 -2.11 4.75 13.83
C LYS A 167 -3.37 4.47 14.67
N PRO A 168 -3.33 4.49 16.01
CA PRO A 168 -4.53 4.37 16.85
C PRO A 168 -5.59 5.44 16.58
N ASN A 169 -5.18 6.66 16.27
CA ASN A 169 -6.06 7.79 15.96
C ASN A 169 -6.32 7.97 14.45
N GLY A 170 -5.81 7.08 13.61
CA GLY A 170 -6.00 7.11 12.14
C GLY A 170 -7.46 7.16 11.69
N GLY A 171 -8.40 6.72 12.52
CA GLY A 171 -9.83 6.82 12.24
C GLY A 171 -10.33 8.25 12.09
N ALA A 172 -9.86 9.20 12.90
CA ALA A 172 -10.22 10.61 12.77
C ALA A 172 -9.71 11.19 11.45
N MET A 173 -8.45 10.91 11.10
CA MET A 173 -7.85 11.32 9.83
C MET A 173 -8.64 10.77 8.63
N LEU A 174 -9.00 9.49 8.64
CA LEU A 174 -9.81 8.89 7.56
C LEU A 174 -11.19 9.51 7.45
N MET A 175 -11.83 9.88 8.56
CA MET A 175 -13.12 10.60 8.56
C MET A 175 -13.00 11.97 7.92
N ASP A 176 -11.96 12.74 8.24
CA ASP A 176 -11.73 14.07 7.67
C ASP A 176 -11.48 13.98 6.16
N ILE A 177 -10.67 13.02 5.72
CA ILE A 177 -10.42 12.76 4.30
C ILE A 177 -11.69 12.32 3.58
N GLU A 178 -12.49 11.42 4.16
CA GLU A 178 -13.75 10.97 3.58
C GLU A 178 -14.73 12.15 3.41
N ASN A 179 -14.82 13.02 4.41
CA ASN A 179 -15.65 14.24 4.36
C ASN A 179 -15.20 15.19 3.25
N ALA A 180 -13.91 15.44 3.14
CA ALA A 180 -13.34 16.31 2.11
C ALA A 180 -13.56 15.75 0.70
N LEU A 181 -13.30 14.45 0.50
CA LEU A 181 -13.57 13.77 -0.77
C LEU A 181 -15.08 13.77 -1.12
N SER A 182 -15.95 13.76 -0.10
CA SER A 182 -17.40 13.81 -0.30
C SER A 182 -17.89 15.15 -0.79
N LYS A 183 -17.27 16.21 -0.34
CA LYS A 183 -17.60 17.60 -0.69
C LYS A 183 -16.92 18.06 -1.98
N GLY A 184 -15.97 17.28 -2.52
CA GLY A 184 -15.18 17.67 -3.67
C GLY A 184 -14.22 18.83 -3.37
N GLU A 185 -13.69 18.89 -2.15
CA GLU A 185 -12.81 19.96 -1.70
C GLU A 185 -11.42 19.83 -2.34
N GLU A 186 -11.24 20.40 -3.53
CA GLU A 186 -9.92 20.45 -4.19
C GLU A 186 -8.87 21.17 -3.33
N SER A 187 -9.28 22.15 -2.53
CA SER A 187 -8.40 22.87 -1.60
C SER A 187 -7.78 21.95 -0.55
N PHE A 188 -8.58 21.02 0.00
CA PHE A 188 -8.10 20.03 0.97
C PHE A 188 -7.08 19.07 0.35
N LEU A 189 -7.35 18.61 -0.87
CA LEU A 189 -6.44 17.72 -1.59
C LEU A 189 -5.11 18.41 -1.88
N LYS A 190 -5.16 19.71 -2.22
CA LYS A 190 -3.96 20.52 -2.42
C LYS A 190 -3.20 20.70 -1.09
N GLU A 191 -3.91 21.04 -0.01
CA GLU A 191 -3.29 21.21 1.32
C GLU A 191 -2.62 19.91 1.79
N MET A 192 -3.23 18.74 1.55
CA MET A 192 -2.61 17.46 1.83
C MET A 192 -1.35 17.22 0.97
N SER A 193 -1.39 17.54 -0.32
CA SER A 193 -0.22 17.46 -1.20
C SER A 193 0.91 18.33 -0.67
N ASP A 194 0.59 19.61 -0.42
CA ASP A 194 1.55 20.58 0.09
C ASP A 194 2.13 20.14 1.47
N THR A 195 1.30 19.54 2.32
CA THR A 195 1.73 18.99 3.62
C THR A 195 2.71 17.84 3.44
N LEU A 196 2.43 16.90 2.54
CA LEU A 196 3.30 15.76 2.29
C LEU A 196 4.63 16.18 1.63
N GLU A 197 4.59 17.14 0.70
CA GLU A 197 5.78 17.69 0.07
C GLU A 197 6.66 18.48 1.04
N ASN A 198 6.04 19.17 2.01
CA ASN A 198 6.72 19.97 3.03
C ASN A 198 6.75 19.29 4.40
N TRP A 199 6.71 17.97 4.44
CA TRP A 199 6.76 17.20 5.68
C TRP A 199 7.95 17.63 6.56
N PRO A 200 7.82 17.68 7.90
CA PRO A 200 8.91 18.11 8.77
C PRO A 200 10.21 17.32 8.52
N VAL A 201 11.31 18.03 8.35
CA VAL A 201 12.61 17.55 7.85
C VAL A 201 13.19 16.39 8.69
N GLU A 202 12.85 16.31 9.97
CA GLU A 202 13.40 15.29 10.87
C GLU A 202 12.94 13.86 10.51
N THR A 203 11.78 13.74 9.85
CA THR A 203 11.16 12.46 9.46
C THR A 203 11.07 12.27 7.94
N LYS A 204 11.44 13.28 7.15
CA LYS A 204 11.40 13.24 5.68
C LYS A 204 12.57 12.48 5.05
N LYS A 205 13.17 11.52 5.74
CA LYS A 205 14.31 10.76 5.23
C LYS A 205 13.89 9.64 4.28
N ASP A 206 12.64 9.20 4.38
CA ASP A 206 12.15 8.11 3.56
C ASP A 206 11.10 8.54 2.55
N ASP A 207 10.97 7.77 1.46
CA ASP A 207 9.93 7.95 0.48
C ASP A 207 8.56 7.75 1.12
N LYS A 208 7.56 8.55 0.74
CA LYS A 208 6.23 8.49 1.33
C LYS A 208 5.20 8.28 0.24
N THR A 209 4.55 7.13 0.27
CA THR A 209 3.45 6.82 -0.65
C THR A 209 2.20 6.46 0.13
N VAL A 210 1.09 7.09 -0.22
CA VAL A 210 -0.23 6.79 0.34
C VAL A 210 -1.31 6.91 -0.71
N VAL A 211 -2.26 5.98 -0.70
CA VAL A 211 -3.47 6.02 -1.52
C VAL A 211 -4.68 5.98 -0.61
N PHE A 212 -5.54 6.99 -0.71
CA PHE A 212 -6.82 7.07 -0.03
C PHE A 212 -7.95 6.59 -0.93
N LEU A 213 -8.88 5.86 -0.33
CA LEU A 213 -10.03 5.26 -0.98
C LEU A 213 -11.31 5.75 -0.31
N LYS A 214 -12.30 6.11 -1.13
CA LYS A 214 -13.67 6.25 -0.69
C LYS A 214 -14.54 5.25 -1.41
N ILE A 215 -15.28 4.45 -0.68
CA ILE A 215 -16.21 3.46 -1.21
C ILE A 215 -17.58 4.12 -1.31
N ARG A 216 -18.07 4.29 -2.54
CA ARG A 216 -19.44 4.76 -2.76
C ARG A 216 -20.36 3.55 -2.73
N LYS A 217 -21.31 3.57 -1.83
CA LYS A 217 -22.44 2.61 -1.87
C LYS A 217 -23.47 3.21 -2.80
N GLU A 218 -23.74 2.57 -3.92
CA GLU A 218 -24.94 2.90 -4.69
C GLU A 218 -26.16 2.62 -3.81
N ARG A 219 -27.06 3.59 -3.74
CA ARG A 219 -28.32 3.49 -2.99
C ARG A 219 -29.37 2.82 -3.84
#